data_8337e99182bbdeb3c518300e7f408711
#
_entry.id   8337e99182bbdeb3c518300e7f408711
#
_cell.length_a   1.000
_cell.length_b   1.000
_cell.length_c   1.000
_cell.angle_alpha   90.00
_cell.angle_beta   90.00
_cell.angle_gamma   90.00
#
_symmetry.space_group_name_H-M   'P 1'
#
loop_
_entity.id
_entity.type
_entity.pdbx_description
1 polymer ?
#
loop_
_entity_poly.entity_id
_entity_poly.type
_entity_poly.pdbx_seq_one_letter_code
_entity_poly.pdbx_strand_id
1 'polypeptide(L)'
;MNKELLNNFFNKDLKSSDADLYDSIAQEFNRQTQHIELIASENMVSRAVLEAQGSVLTNKYAEGYSGKRYYGGCEFVDISENLAIERATKLFNCKFANVQPHSGAQANGAVYLALIKPGDTILGMSLNSGGHLTHGAKPAQSGKWFNAVHYDVKPET
;
A
#
# COMPACT_ATOMS: atom_id res chain seq x y z
N MET A 1 -3.55 -11.52 36.00
CA MET A 1 -3.66 -10.19 35.34
C MET A 1 -5.05 -9.63 35.64
N ASN A 2 -5.16 -8.39 36.13
CA ASN A 2 -6.43 -7.81 36.58
C ASN A 2 -7.37 -7.64 35.39
N LYS A 3 -8.61 -8.17 35.46
CA LYS A 3 -9.63 -8.06 34.40
C LYS A 3 -9.93 -6.62 33.99
N GLU A 4 -9.90 -5.71 34.92
CA GLU A 4 -10.13 -4.28 34.70
C GLU A 4 -8.99 -3.63 33.88
N LEU A 5 -7.74 -4.03 34.16
CA LEU A 5 -6.56 -3.55 33.42
C LEU A 5 -6.60 -4.04 31.96
N LEU A 6 -7.02 -5.29 31.74
CA LEU A 6 -7.20 -5.86 30.40
C LEU A 6 -8.32 -5.18 29.63
N ASN A 7 -9.45 -4.96 30.29
CA ASN A 7 -10.60 -4.29 29.69
C ASN A 7 -10.25 -2.86 29.27
N ASN A 8 -9.54 -2.13 30.13
CA ASN A 8 -9.07 -0.79 29.81
C ASN A 8 -8.07 -0.77 28.66
N PHE A 9 -7.16 -1.76 28.58
CA PHE A 9 -6.18 -1.83 27.50
C PHE A 9 -6.83 -2.06 26.13
N PHE A 10 -7.77 -3.00 26.03
CA PHE A 10 -8.37 -3.38 24.74
C PHE A 10 -9.55 -2.51 24.30
N ASN A 11 -10.19 -1.77 25.20
CA ASN A 11 -11.41 -1.02 24.89
C ASN A 11 -11.24 0.50 24.97
N LYS A 12 -10.06 1.01 25.39
CA LYS A 12 -9.79 2.44 25.28
C LYS A 12 -9.71 2.88 23.84
N ASP A 13 -10.40 3.97 23.53
CA ASP A 13 -10.24 4.65 22.26
C ASP A 13 -8.89 5.40 22.17
N LEU A 14 -8.55 5.86 20.98
CA LEU A 14 -7.30 6.57 20.74
C LEU A 14 -7.22 7.85 21.58
N LYS A 15 -8.30 8.61 21.65
CA LYS A 15 -8.32 9.88 22.39
C LYS A 15 -8.00 9.71 23.87
N SER A 16 -8.50 8.63 24.47
CA SER A 16 -8.26 8.30 25.88
C SER A 16 -6.88 7.65 26.13
N SER A 17 -6.29 7.07 25.09
CA SER A 17 -5.02 6.35 25.18
C SER A 17 -3.83 7.23 24.81
N ASP A 18 -3.98 8.10 23.80
CA ASP A 18 -2.96 8.99 23.28
C ASP A 18 -3.62 10.24 22.69
N ALA A 19 -3.83 11.23 23.53
CA ALA A 19 -4.50 12.47 23.15
C ALA A 19 -3.69 13.26 22.11
N ASP A 20 -2.37 13.25 22.20
CA ASP A 20 -1.49 14.00 21.29
C ASP A 20 -1.59 13.44 19.86
N LEU A 21 -1.59 12.12 19.72
CA LEU A 21 -1.78 11.47 18.42
C LEU A 21 -3.20 11.69 17.90
N TYR A 22 -4.21 11.60 18.76
CA TYR A 22 -5.59 11.90 18.37
C TYR A 22 -5.73 13.33 17.81
N ASP A 23 -5.16 14.31 18.49
CA ASP A 23 -5.20 15.71 18.06
C ASP A 23 -4.43 15.94 16.75
N SER A 24 -3.30 15.27 16.56
CA SER A 24 -2.56 15.28 15.30
C SER A 24 -3.41 14.77 14.12
N ILE A 25 -4.12 13.66 14.30
CA ILE A 25 -5.03 13.11 13.28
C ILE A 25 -6.20 14.07 13.00
N ALA A 26 -6.75 14.70 14.03
CA ALA A 26 -7.82 15.68 13.88
C ALA A 26 -7.35 16.94 13.10
N GLN A 27 -6.13 17.40 13.36
CA GLN A 27 -5.52 18.50 12.60
C GLN A 27 -5.29 18.13 11.14
N GLU A 28 -4.81 16.92 10.86
CA GLU A 28 -4.64 16.43 9.49
C GLU A 28 -5.97 16.31 8.76
N PHE A 29 -7.02 15.82 9.42
CA PHE A 29 -8.37 15.82 8.85
C PHE A 29 -8.83 17.24 8.47
N ASN A 30 -8.61 18.21 9.34
CA ASN A 30 -8.91 19.62 9.04
C ASN A 30 -8.08 20.15 7.87
N ARG A 31 -6.78 19.82 7.81
CA ARG A 31 -5.93 20.20 6.68
C ARG A 31 -6.50 19.67 5.37
N GLN A 32 -6.80 18.38 5.30
CA GLN A 32 -7.34 17.73 4.11
C GLN A 32 -8.68 18.33 3.66
N THR A 33 -9.52 18.78 4.60
CA THR A 33 -10.83 19.39 4.28
C THR A 33 -10.75 20.87 3.91
N GLN A 34 -9.71 21.59 4.33
CA GLN A 34 -9.57 23.03 4.12
C GLN A 34 -8.62 23.42 2.99
N HIS A 35 -7.78 22.51 2.53
CA HIS A 35 -6.79 22.77 1.49
C HIS A 35 -7.11 21.99 0.22
N ILE A 36 -6.80 22.61 -0.91
CA ILE A 36 -6.84 21.94 -2.22
C ILE A 36 -5.56 21.12 -2.36
N GLU A 37 -5.70 19.80 -2.47
CA GLU A 37 -4.58 18.89 -2.69
C GLU A 37 -4.23 18.81 -4.19
N LEU A 38 -2.98 19.16 -4.53
CA LEU A 38 -2.49 19.17 -5.90
C LEU A 38 -1.46 18.05 -6.18
N ILE A 39 -1.23 17.17 -5.22
CA ILE A 39 -0.34 15.99 -5.40
C ILE A 39 -1.14 14.91 -6.12
N ALA A 40 -0.84 14.70 -7.40
CA ALA A 40 -1.60 13.79 -8.28
C ALA A 40 -1.64 12.32 -7.82
N SER A 41 -0.68 11.90 -6.99
CA SER A 41 -0.61 10.55 -6.42
C SER A 41 -1.44 10.37 -5.14
N GLU A 42 -1.96 11.43 -4.56
CA GLU A 42 -2.82 11.33 -3.38
C GLU A 42 -4.27 11.06 -3.75
N ASN A 43 -4.94 10.21 -2.97
CA ASN A 43 -6.33 9.85 -3.17
C ASN A 43 -7.06 9.81 -1.83
N MET A 44 -8.09 10.63 -1.70
CA MET A 44 -8.95 10.66 -0.52
C MET A 44 -9.79 9.38 -0.47
N VAL A 45 -9.56 8.57 0.53
CA VAL A 45 -10.29 7.31 0.70
C VAL A 45 -11.60 7.51 1.44
N SER A 46 -12.58 6.62 1.19
CA SER A 46 -13.85 6.64 1.91
C SER A 46 -13.69 6.16 3.36
N ARG A 47 -14.65 6.52 4.21
CA ARG A 47 -14.73 6.01 5.57
C ARG A 47 -14.72 4.48 5.62
N ALA A 48 -15.40 3.81 4.69
CA ALA A 48 -15.42 2.35 4.61
C ALA A 48 -14.03 1.75 4.40
N VAL A 49 -13.17 2.40 3.61
CA VAL A 49 -11.78 1.98 3.42
C VAL A 49 -10.99 2.13 4.73
N LEU A 50 -11.15 3.25 5.45
CA LEU A 50 -10.49 3.46 6.75
C LEU A 50 -10.95 2.43 7.79
N GLU A 51 -12.24 2.12 7.85
CA GLU A 51 -12.79 1.09 8.75
C GLU A 51 -12.26 -0.31 8.44
N ALA A 52 -12.14 -0.66 7.17
CA ALA A 52 -11.57 -1.94 6.75
C ALA A 52 -10.08 -2.03 7.09
N GLN A 53 -9.32 -0.98 6.82
CA GLN A 53 -7.88 -0.92 7.07
C GLN A 53 -7.54 -0.96 8.56
N GLY A 54 -8.32 -0.28 9.42
CA GLY A 54 -8.17 -0.27 10.87
C GLY A 54 -8.92 -1.40 11.60
N SER A 55 -9.28 -2.47 10.92
CA SER A 55 -10.06 -3.57 11.49
C SER A 55 -9.19 -4.60 12.21
N VAL A 56 -9.83 -5.59 12.84
CA VAL A 56 -9.18 -6.73 13.51
C VAL A 56 -8.34 -7.61 12.56
N LEU A 57 -8.48 -7.45 11.24
CA LEU A 57 -7.61 -8.10 10.26
C LEU A 57 -6.15 -7.74 10.46
N THR A 58 -5.85 -6.57 11.03
CA THR A 58 -4.51 -6.13 11.43
C THR A 58 -3.80 -7.11 12.37
N ASN A 59 -4.54 -7.87 13.18
CA ASN A 59 -3.99 -8.84 14.13
C ASN A 59 -3.59 -10.17 13.48
N LYS A 60 -4.01 -10.42 12.23
CA LYS A 60 -3.84 -11.74 11.63
C LYS A 60 -2.60 -11.83 10.75
N TYR A 61 -1.70 -12.71 11.14
CA TYR A 61 -0.57 -13.13 10.32
C TYR A 61 -1.04 -14.19 9.31
N ALA A 62 -0.98 -13.87 8.01
CA ALA A 62 -1.56 -14.68 6.93
C ALA A 62 -0.54 -14.94 5.81
N GLU A 63 0.64 -15.45 6.17
CA GLU A 63 1.69 -15.81 5.22
C GLU A 63 1.20 -16.91 4.26
N GLY A 64 1.55 -16.79 2.99
CA GLY A 64 1.08 -17.65 1.91
C GLY A 64 -0.05 -16.99 1.13
N TYR A 65 -0.79 -17.78 0.36
CA TYR A 65 -1.92 -17.32 -0.45
C TYR A 65 -3.22 -17.96 0.02
N SER A 66 -4.35 -17.39 -0.35
CA SER A 66 -5.67 -17.94 -0.03
C SER A 66 -5.76 -19.43 -0.37
N GLY A 67 -6.23 -20.22 0.59
CA GLY A 67 -6.28 -21.69 0.50
C GLY A 67 -4.93 -22.41 0.60
N LYS A 68 -3.80 -21.68 0.71
CA LYS A 68 -2.43 -22.23 0.84
C LYS A 68 -1.62 -21.44 1.86
N ARG A 69 -2.12 -21.34 3.07
CA ARG A 69 -1.50 -20.62 4.18
C ARG A 69 -0.53 -21.51 4.96
N TYR A 70 0.49 -20.89 5.53
CA TYR A 70 1.42 -21.57 6.43
C TYR A 70 0.86 -21.72 7.84
N TYR A 71 -0.14 -20.92 8.22
CA TYR A 71 -0.74 -20.89 9.56
C TYR A 71 -2.25 -21.11 9.51
N GLY A 72 -2.81 -21.63 10.58
CA GLY A 72 -4.26 -21.79 10.75
C GLY A 72 -4.99 -20.46 11.04
N GLY A 73 -6.32 -20.51 11.05
CA GLY A 73 -7.18 -19.36 11.36
C GLY A 73 -7.23 -18.29 10.24
N CYS A 74 -7.02 -18.68 9.00
CA CYS A 74 -7.00 -17.77 7.85
C CYS A 74 -8.28 -17.80 7.02
N GLU A 75 -9.29 -18.54 7.42
CA GLU A 75 -10.55 -18.74 6.69
C GLU A 75 -11.25 -17.42 6.34
N PHE A 76 -11.22 -16.42 7.22
CA PHE A 76 -11.87 -15.12 7.00
C PHE A 76 -10.99 -14.13 6.24
N VAL A 77 -9.68 -14.13 6.49
CA VAL A 77 -8.76 -13.30 5.68
C VAL A 77 -8.68 -13.80 4.24
N ASP A 78 -8.85 -15.12 4.03
CA ASP A 78 -8.95 -15.70 2.68
C ASP A 78 -10.17 -15.18 1.92
N ILE A 79 -11.31 -15.01 2.60
CA ILE A 79 -12.50 -14.40 1.99
C ILE A 79 -12.17 -12.95 1.56
N SER A 80 -11.54 -12.17 2.42
CA SER A 80 -11.18 -10.78 2.12
C SER A 80 -10.20 -10.68 0.94
N GLU A 81 -9.18 -11.53 0.91
CA GLU A 81 -8.21 -11.57 -0.20
C GLU A 81 -8.87 -12.00 -1.52
N ASN A 82 -9.70 -13.04 -1.49
CA ASN A 82 -10.42 -13.52 -2.68
C ASN A 82 -11.39 -12.46 -3.23
N LEU A 83 -12.11 -11.74 -2.37
CA LEU A 83 -12.94 -10.61 -2.79
C LEU A 83 -12.13 -9.50 -3.46
N ALA A 84 -10.94 -9.19 -2.93
CA ALA A 84 -10.06 -8.20 -3.52
C ALA A 84 -9.55 -8.66 -4.90
N ILE A 85 -9.14 -9.92 -5.04
CA ILE A 85 -8.71 -10.50 -6.32
C ILE A 85 -9.85 -10.48 -7.35
N GLU A 86 -11.04 -10.93 -6.98
CA GLU A 86 -12.22 -10.95 -7.86
C GLU A 86 -12.55 -9.53 -8.35
N ARG A 87 -12.58 -8.56 -7.45
CA ARG A 87 -12.90 -7.18 -7.79
C ARG A 87 -11.82 -6.53 -8.64
N ALA A 88 -10.54 -6.77 -8.36
CA ALA A 88 -9.43 -6.27 -9.15
C ALA A 88 -9.44 -6.88 -10.57
N THR A 89 -9.61 -8.19 -10.70
CA THR A 89 -9.67 -8.84 -12.02
C THR A 89 -10.84 -8.34 -12.85
N LYS A 90 -11.99 -8.10 -12.23
CA LYS A 90 -13.16 -7.52 -12.91
C LYS A 90 -12.93 -6.06 -13.31
N LEU A 91 -12.37 -5.25 -12.41
CA LEU A 91 -12.14 -3.81 -12.64
C LEU A 91 -11.16 -3.58 -13.79
N PHE A 92 -10.08 -4.33 -13.82
CA PHE A 92 -9.01 -4.20 -14.82
C PHE A 92 -9.18 -5.13 -16.02
N ASN A 93 -10.26 -5.91 -16.08
CA ASN A 93 -10.51 -6.90 -17.13
C ASN A 93 -9.29 -7.79 -17.39
N CYS A 94 -8.67 -8.29 -16.33
CA CYS A 94 -7.48 -9.12 -16.39
C CYS A 94 -7.75 -10.54 -15.87
N LYS A 95 -6.89 -11.49 -16.24
CA LYS A 95 -7.04 -12.89 -15.85
C LYS A 95 -6.56 -13.18 -14.43
N PHE A 96 -5.60 -12.41 -13.96
CA PHE A 96 -4.94 -12.61 -12.65
C PHE A 96 -4.71 -11.28 -11.96
N ALA A 97 -4.80 -11.29 -10.64
CA ALA A 97 -4.41 -10.17 -9.80
C ALA A 97 -3.69 -10.70 -8.55
N ASN A 98 -2.62 -10.03 -8.14
CA ASN A 98 -2.00 -10.22 -6.84
C ASN A 98 -2.28 -8.95 -6.02
N VAL A 99 -2.98 -9.10 -4.91
CA VAL A 99 -3.44 -8.00 -4.05
C VAL A 99 -2.63 -7.90 -2.75
N GLN A 100 -1.56 -8.67 -2.61
CA GLN A 100 -0.74 -8.69 -1.39
C GLN A 100 0.28 -7.55 -1.27
N PRO A 101 0.80 -6.92 -2.34
CA PRO A 101 1.75 -5.82 -2.17
C PRO A 101 1.16 -4.70 -1.32
N HIS A 102 1.91 -4.26 -0.29
CA HIS A 102 1.49 -3.18 0.59
C HIS A 102 1.64 -1.78 -0.03
N SER A 103 2.33 -1.68 -1.17
CA SER A 103 2.59 -0.42 -1.86
C SER A 103 2.87 -0.65 -3.34
N GLY A 104 2.75 0.41 -4.15
CA GLY A 104 3.18 0.39 -5.56
C GLY A 104 4.68 0.08 -5.70
N ALA A 105 5.50 0.54 -4.76
CA ALA A 105 6.93 0.24 -4.76
C ALA A 105 7.20 -1.27 -4.58
N GLN A 106 6.47 -1.93 -3.69
CA GLN A 106 6.59 -3.38 -3.51
C GLN A 106 6.04 -4.13 -4.73
N ALA A 107 4.93 -3.69 -5.32
CA ALA A 107 4.38 -4.29 -6.53
C ALA A 107 5.38 -4.22 -7.69
N ASN A 108 5.99 -3.07 -7.93
CA ASN A 108 7.03 -2.91 -8.95
C ASN A 108 8.27 -3.75 -8.64
N GLY A 109 8.70 -3.81 -7.39
CA GLY A 109 9.80 -4.69 -6.96
C GLY A 109 9.53 -6.17 -7.25
N ALA A 110 8.31 -6.63 -7.01
CA ALA A 110 7.89 -8.01 -7.32
C ALA A 110 7.90 -8.29 -8.83
N VAL A 111 7.47 -7.33 -9.65
CA VAL A 111 7.52 -7.45 -11.12
C VAL A 111 8.97 -7.55 -11.60
N TYR A 112 9.86 -6.70 -11.11
CA TYR A 112 11.29 -6.78 -11.45
C TYR A 112 11.88 -8.13 -11.05
N LEU A 113 11.61 -8.59 -9.83
CA LEU A 113 12.12 -9.88 -9.35
C LEU A 113 11.65 -11.05 -10.20
N ALA A 114 10.44 -10.98 -10.74
CA ALA A 114 9.86 -12.04 -11.57
C ALA A 114 10.42 -12.05 -13.00
N LEU A 115 10.76 -10.89 -13.58
CA LEU A 115 11.00 -10.75 -15.00
C LEU A 115 12.47 -10.53 -15.39
N ILE A 116 13.27 -9.94 -14.50
CA ILE A 116 14.64 -9.51 -14.79
C ILE A 116 15.59 -9.82 -13.63
N LYS A 117 16.89 -9.68 -13.88
CA LYS A 117 17.96 -9.90 -12.89
C LYS A 117 18.66 -8.60 -12.56
N PRO A 118 19.29 -8.48 -11.36
CA PRO A 118 20.18 -7.36 -11.07
C PRO A 118 21.22 -7.17 -12.16
N GLY A 119 21.39 -5.92 -12.61
CA GLY A 119 22.27 -5.54 -13.72
C GLY A 119 21.61 -5.47 -15.09
N ASP A 120 20.39 -6.01 -15.25
CA ASP A 120 19.62 -5.85 -16.47
C ASP A 120 19.23 -4.39 -16.71
N THR A 121 18.97 -4.04 -17.97
CA THR A 121 18.59 -2.67 -18.34
C THR A 121 17.09 -2.49 -18.26
N ILE A 122 16.65 -1.41 -17.61
CA ILE A 122 15.28 -0.94 -17.58
C ILE A 122 15.15 0.42 -18.25
N LEU A 123 14.08 0.66 -18.96
CA LEU A 123 13.74 1.94 -19.55
C LEU A 123 12.54 2.55 -18.80
N GLY A 124 12.73 3.74 -18.25
CA GLY A 124 11.71 4.46 -17.49
C GLY A 124 11.65 5.93 -17.85
N MET A 125 10.52 6.59 -17.53
CA MET A 125 10.41 8.04 -17.61
C MET A 125 11.24 8.69 -16.50
N SER A 126 11.95 9.78 -16.80
CA SER A 126 12.72 10.51 -15.79
C SER A 126 11.80 11.17 -14.76
N LEU A 127 12.33 11.43 -13.56
CA LEU A 127 11.60 12.13 -12.49
C LEU A 127 11.15 13.52 -12.95
N ASN A 128 12.01 14.24 -13.71
CA ASN A 128 11.72 15.58 -14.20
C ASN A 128 10.53 15.62 -15.17
N SER A 129 10.27 14.51 -15.84
CA SER A 129 9.14 14.35 -16.76
C SER A 129 7.92 13.66 -16.13
N GLY A 130 7.93 13.44 -14.81
CA GLY A 130 6.82 12.82 -14.09
C GLY A 130 6.98 11.32 -13.83
N GLY A 131 8.17 10.74 -14.05
CA GLY A 131 8.45 9.36 -13.75
C GLY A 131 8.41 9.05 -12.25
N HIS A 132 8.16 7.80 -11.90
CA HIS A 132 8.12 7.36 -10.51
C HIS A 132 9.51 6.97 -10.00
N LEU A 133 9.76 7.10 -8.69
CA LEU A 133 11.02 6.70 -8.05
C LEU A 133 11.39 5.24 -8.34
N THR A 134 10.42 4.34 -8.39
CA THR A 134 10.64 2.91 -8.64
C THR A 134 10.93 2.57 -10.11
N HIS A 135 10.96 3.57 -11.00
CA HIS A 135 11.32 3.39 -12.42
C HIS A 135 12.80 3.70 -12.68
N GLY A 136 13.68 3.34 -11.77
CA GLY A 136 15.13 3.44 -11.95
C GLY A 136 15.77 4.70 -11.37
N ALA A 137 15.08 5.45 -10.51
CA ALA A 137 15.69 6.59 -9.84
C ALA A 137 16.87 6.12 -8.96
N LYS A 138 18.01 6.82 -9.04
CA LYS A 138 19.28 6.46 -8.36
C LYS A 138 19.14 6.10 -6.86
N PRO A 139 18.34 6.82 -6.04
CA PRO A 139 18.19 6.49 -4.62
C PRO A 139 17.33 5.26 -4.37
N ALA A 140 16.47 4.88 -5.33
CA ALA A 140 15.54 3.76 -5.21
C ALA A 140 16.22 2.41 -5.48
N GLN A 141 15.57 1.33 -5.01
CA GLN A 141 16.02 -0.04 -5.24
C GLN A 141 16.27 -0.32 -6.73
N SER A 142 15.33 0.08 -7.59
CA SER A 142 15.43 -0.13 -9.03
C SER A 142 16.63 0.58 -9.67
N GLY A 143 16.98 1.77 -9.20
CA GLY A 143 18.17 2.50 -9.69
C GLY A 143 19.48 1.97 -9.13
N LYS A 144 19.46 1.18 -8.05
CA LYS A 144 20.65 0.55 -7.46
C LYS A 144 20.91 -0.85 -8.04
N TRP A 145 19.86 -1.57 -8.40
CA TRP A 145 19.96 -2.96 -8.85
C TRP A 145 20.04 -3.09 -10.35
N PHE A 146 19.48 -2.14 -11.11
CA PHE A 146 19.37 -2.21 -12.56
C PHE A 146 20.13 -1.09 -13.25
N ASN A 147 20.47 -1.32 -14.51
CA ASN A 147 20.98 -0.29 -15.38
C ASN A 147 19.82 0.56 -15.92
N ALA A 148 19.49 1.64 -15.23
CA ALA A 148 18.33 2.46 -15.56
C ALA A 148 18.68 3.49 -16.65
N VAL A 149 17.98 3.40 -17.77
CA VAL A 149 17.98 4.39 -18.84
C VAL A 149 16.67 5.17 -18.78
N HIS A 150 16.74 6.48 -18.94
CA HIS A 150 15.57 7.34 -18.83
C HIS A 150 15.27 8.05 -20.14
N TYR A 151 13.97 8.21 -20.42
CA TYR A 151 13.47 9.10 -21.44
C TYR A 151 12.74 10.28 -20.84
N ASP A 152 12.67 11.37 -21.59
CA ASP A 152 12.01 12.60 -21.21
C ASP A 152 10.89 12.97 -22.17
N VAL A 153 9.99 13.85 -21.73
CA VAL A 153 8.99 14.47 -22.59
C VAL A 153 9.67 15.59 -23.41
N LYS A 154 9.37 15.63 -24.70
CA LYS A 154 9.86 16.75 -25.54
C LYS A 154 9.13 18.03 -25.19
N PRO A 155 9.84 19.14 -24.93
CA PRO A 155 9.20 20.41 -24.51
C PRO A 155 8.25 20.99 -25.58
N GLU A 156 8.43 20.64 -26.84
CA GLU A 156 7.74 21.25 -27.98
C GLU A 156 6.50 20.45 -28.46
N THR A 157 6.13 19.40 -27.78
CA THR A 157 4.96 18.56 -28.07
C THR A 157 4.04 18.45 -26.86
#